data_b2951fed4315cdb78d5c6f71673abc10
#
_entry.id   b2951fed4315cdb78d5c6f71673abc10
#
_cell.length_a   1.000
_cell.length_b   1.000
_cell.length_c   1.000
_cell.angle_alpha   90.00
_cell.angle_beta   90.00
_cell.angle_gamma   90.00
#
_symmetry.space_group_name_H-M   'P 1'
#
loop_
_entity.id
_entity.type
_entity.pdbx_description
1 polymer ?
#
loop_
_entity_poly.entity_id
_entity_poly.type
_entity_poly.pdbx_seq_one_letter_code
_entity_poly.pdbx_strand_id
1 'polypeptide(L)'
;MIRNKNCNEAVWNEVYTHSKLPKNLAKLEELSRNIWWVWRREVRKLFAEIDEEKWEAVQANPIEILNGLSSAKQEELLQNEEFMARLDKAYEHFQEYLAAPMRSDVPSVAYFSMEYGLSNVLKIYSGGLGVLAGDYLKEAXXXXXXT
;
A
#
# COMPACT_ATOMS: atom_id res chain seq x y z
N MET A 1 24.52 47.82 20.85
CA MET A 1 23.67 48.06 19.66
C MET A 1 23.26 46.70 19.09
N ILE A 2 22.06 46.24 19.39
CA ILE A 2 21.56 44.95 18.90
C ILE A 2 20.95 45.20 17.51
N ARG A 3 21.65 44.74 16.46
CA ARG A 3 21.09 44.77 15.11
C ARG A 3 19.96 43.75 15.03
N ASN A 4 18.76 44.24 14.95
CA ASN A 4 17.62 43.41 14.55
C ASN A 4 17.89 42.88 13.15
N LYS A 5 18.18 41.61 13.03
CA LYS A 5 18.19 40.94 11.71
C LYS A 5 16.76 40.98 11.18
N ASN A 6 16.63 41.51 9.99
CA ASN A 6 15.36 41.61 9.29
C ASN A 6 14.61 40.27 9.30
N CYS A 7 13.45 40.26 9.89
CA CYS A 7 12.55 39.14 9.94
C CYS A 7 11.74 38.97 8.62
N ASN A 8 12.30 39.46 7.51
CA ASN A 8 11.57 39.45 6.22
C ASN A 8 12.09 38.41 5.22
N GLU A 9 12.78 37.38 5.71
CA GLU A 9 13.03 36.24 4.85
C GLU A 9 11.76 35.41 4.79
N ALA A 10 11.21 35.23 3.58
CA ALA A 10 10.05 34.39 3.35
C ALA A 10 10.39 32.96 3.76
N VAL A 11 9.71 32.47 4.78
CA VAL A 11 9.83 31.05 5.17
C VAL A 11 8.85 30.29 4.31
N TRP A 12 9.39 29.58 3.34
CA TRP A 12 8.59 28.70 2.47
C TRP A 12 8.32 27.41 3.21
N ASN A 13 7.09 27.20 3.63
CA ASN A 13 6.64 25.91 4.13
C ASN A 13 6.02 25.16 2.96
N GLU A 14 6.59 24.02 2.62
CA GLU A 14 5.95 23.12 1.64
C GLU A 14 4.66 22.60 2.25
N VAL A 15 3.55 23.06 1.72
CA VAL A 15 2.24 22.56 2.12
C VAL A 15 1.90 21.40 1.19
N TYR A 16 2.05 20.18 1.69
CA TYR A 16 1.62 19.00 0.96
C TYR A 16 0.09 18.88 1.08
N THR A 17 -0.61 19.38 0.09
CA THR A 17 -2.03 19.11 -0.02
C THR A 17 -2.20 17.74 -0.66
N HIS A 18 -2.47 16.74 0.15
CA HIS A 18 -2.94 15.47 -0.37
C HIS A 18 -4.37 15.70 -0.87
N SER A 19 -4.55 15.80 -2.17
CA SER A 19 -5.91 15.81 -2.72
C SER A 19 -6.54 14.46 -2.38
N LYS A 20 -7.64 14.48 -1.66
CA LYS A 20 -8.41 13.26 -1.41
C LYS A 20 -8.85 12.66 -2.74
N LEU A 21 -8.59 11.39 -2.90
CA LEU A 21 -9.07 10.67 -4.08
C LEU A 21 -10.62 10.72 -4.12
N PRO A 22 -11.22 10.81 -5.31
CA PRO A 22 -12.67 10.63 -5.45
C PRO A 22 -13.13 9.36 -4.78
N LYS A 23 -14.36 9.35 -4.25
CA LYS A 23 -14.92 8.21 -3.49
C LYS A 23 -14.71 6.87 -4.18
N ASN A 24 -14.88 6.83 -5.51
CA ASN A 24 -14.75 5.60 -6.28
C ASN A 24 -13.30 5.11 -6.35
N LEU A 25 -12.32 5.99 -6.25
CA LEU A 25 -10.89 5.65 -6.23
C LEU A 25 -10.33 5.53 -4.80
N ALA A 26 -11.10 5.88 -3.77
CA ALA A 26 -10.67 5.76 -2.36
C ALA A 26 -10.34 4.30 -2.00
N LYS A 27 -10.94 3.34 -2.70
CA LYS A 27 -10.64 1.91 -2.58
C LYS A 27 -9.15 1.61 -2.81
N LEU A 28 -8.51 2.34 -3.74
CA LEU A 28 -7.07 2.20 -4.00
C LEU A 28 -6.26 2.61 -2.77
N GLU A 29 -6.68 3.66 -2.07
CA GLU A 29 -5.98 4.12 -0.87
C GLU A 29 -6.05 3.05 0.23
N GLU A 30 -7.23 2.48 0.47
CA GLU A 30 -7.39 1.42 1.46
C GLU A 30 -6.55 0.18 1.11
N LEU A 31 -6.59 -0.25 -0.14
CA LEU A 31 -5.78 -1.38 -0.63
C LEU A 31 -4.28 -1.10 -0.44
N SER A 32 -3.83 0.14 -0.75
CA SER A 32 -2.40 0.49 -0.68
C SER A 32 -1.85 0.45 0.75
N ARG A 33 -2.70 0.69 1.74
CA ARG A 33 -2.31 0.78 3.16
C ARG A 33 -2.35 -0.55 3.89
N ASN A 34 -2.81 -1.61 3.25
CA ASN A 34 -2.84 -2.96 3.86
C ASN A 34 -1.91 -3.87 3.09
N ILE A 35 -0.99 -4.54 3.78
CA ILE A 35 0.03 -5.39 3.15
C ILE A 35 -0.55 -6.57 2.36
N TRP A 36 -1.83 -6.87 2.51
CA TRP A 36 -2.55 -7.89 1.76
C TRP A 36 -2.31 -7.80 0.24
N TRP A 37 -2.14 -6.58 -0.31
CA TRP A 37 -1.90 -6.38 -1.74
C TRP A 37 -0.62 -7.07 -2.23
N VAL A 38 0.36 -7.26 -1.35
CA VAL A 38 1.66 -7.86 -1.74
C VAL A 38 1.48 -9.27 -2.29
N TRP A 39 0.53 -10.02 -1.73
CA TRP A 39 0.25 -11.40 -2.13
C TRP A 39 -0.79 -11.51 -3.24
N ARG A 40 -1.36 -10.40 -3.67
CA ARG A 40 -2.47 -10.38 -4.65
C ARG A 40 -1.98 -9.81 -5.97
N ARG A 41 -1.72 -10.71 -6.92
CA ARG A 41 -1.23 -10.34 -8.25
C ARG A 41 -2.18 -9.37 -8.95
N GLU A 42 -3.48 -9.58 -8.81
CA GLU A 42 -4.52 -8.73 -9.39
C GLU A 42 -4.46 -7.30 -8.86
N VAL A 43 -4.17 -7.13 -7.56
CA VAL A 43 -4.07 -5.81 -6.95
C VAL A 43 -2.77 -5.10 -7.39
N ARG A 44 -1.67 -5.86 -7.43
CA ARG A 44 -0.38 -5.32 -7.92
C ARG A 44 -0.50 -4.82 -9.36
N LYS A 45 -1.25 -5.57 -10.21
CA LYS A 45 -1.49 -5.16 -11.60
C LYS A 45 -2.28 -3.88 -11.69
N LEU A 46 -3.27 -3.67 -10.82
CA LEU A 46 -4.04 -2.41 -10.80
C LEU A 46 -3.13 -1.22 -10.55
N PHE A 47 -2.23 -1.32 -9.57
CA PHE A 47 -1.29 -0.23 -9.28
C PHE A 47 -0.28 0.00 -10.40
N ALA A 48 0.24 -1.08 -10.98
CA ALA A 48 1.20 -0.99 -12.10
C ALA A 48 0.55 -0.32 -13.33
N GLU A 49 -0.70 -0.62 -13.61
CA GLU A 49 -1.45 -0.07 -14.75
C GLU A 49 -1.69 1.44 -14.64
N ILE A 50 -1.72 1.98 -13.43
CA ILE A 50 -1.88 3.43 -13.23
C ILE A 50 -0.70 4.18 -13.84
N ASP A 51 0.53 3.70 -13.60
CA ASP A 51 1.76 4.29 -14.15
C ASP A 51 2.87 3.24 -14.08
N GLU A 52 3.07 2.51 -15.18
CA GLU A 52 4.00 1.39 -15.24
C GLU A 52 5.46 1.82 -15.04
N GLU A 53 5.84 2.94 -15.65
CA GLU A 53 7.20 3.46 -15.52
C GLU A 53 7.49 3.88 -14.08
N LYS A 54 6.56 4.61 -13.48
CA LYS A 54 6.69 5.03 -12.08
C LYS A 54 6.65 3.82 -11.14
N TRP A 55 5.81 2.82 -11.43
CA TRP A 55 5.70 1.60 -10.61
C TRP A 55 7.06 0.92 -10.43
N GLU A 56 7.83 0.81 -11.51
CA GLU A 56 9.19 0.26 -11.44
C GLU A 56 10.13 1.19 -10.67
N ALA A 57 10.06 2.49 -10.96
CA ALA A 57 10.94 3.50 -10.35
C ALA A 57 10.76 3.57 -8.82
N VAL A 58 9.50 3.42 -8.34
CA VAL A 58 9.20 3.45 -6.89
C VAL A 58 9.25 2.06 -6.24
N GLN A 59 9.85 1.08 -6.92
CA GLN A 59 10.03 -0.28 -6.40
C GLN A 59 8.70 -0.93 -5.98
N ALA A 60 7.66 -0.71 -6.78
CA ALA A 60 6.33 -1.26 -6.57
C ALA A 60 5.66 -0.76 -5.27
N ASN A 61 5.83 0.53 -4.96
CA ASN A 61 5.20 1.15 -3.79
C ASN A 61 3.87 1.81 -4.20
N PRO A 62 2.72 1.22 -3.84
CA PRO A 62 1.42 1.75 -4.26
C PRO A 62 1.10 3.13 -3.67
N ILE A 63 1.61 3.44 -2.47
CA ILE A 63 1.40 4.75 -1.85
C ILE A 63 2.06 5.84 -2.70
N GLU A 64 3.28 5.58 -3.21
CA GLU A 64 3.98 6.54 -4.07
C GLU A 64 3.27 6.72 -5.42
N ILE A 65 2.66 5.67 -5.94
CA ILE A 65 1.83 5.78 -7.15
C ILE A 65 0.67 6.74 -6.89
N LEU A 66 -0.04 6.55 -5.79
CA LEU A 66 -1.22 7.38 -5.46
C LEU A 66 -0.85 8.83 -5.12
N ASN A 67 0.29 9.04 -4.45
CA ASN A 67 0.77 10.38 -4.11
C ASN A 67 1.06 11.23 -5.36
N GLY A 68 1.38 10.61 -6.48
CA GLY A 68 1.66 11.33 -7.72
C GLY A 68 0.49 11.39 -8.69
N LEU A 69 -0.70 10.98 -8.28
CA LEU A 69 -1.84 10.81 -9.17
C LEU A 69 -2.50 12.16 -9.52
N SER A 70 -2.28 12.63 -10.76
CA SER A 70 -2.87 13.88 -11.24
C SER A 70 -4.39 13.79 -11.38
N SER A 71 -5.08 14.93 -11.32
CA SER A 71 -6.54 14.98 -11.51
C SER A 71 -6.95 14.43 -12.87
N ALA A 72 -6.16 14.72 -13.92
CA ALA A 72 -6.43 14.19 -15.26
C ALA A 72 -6.36 12.67 -15.28
N LYS A 73 -5.37 12.08 -14.62
CA LYS A 73 -5.24 10.61 -14.54
C LYS A 73 -6.37 10.00 -13.70
N GLN A 74 -6.78 10.66 -12.62
CA GLN A 74 -7.93 10.22 -11.84
C GLN A 74 -9.19 10.15 -12.71
N GLU A 75 -9.41 11.17 -13.54
CA GLU A 75 -10.56 11.23 -14.44
C GLU A 75 -10.52 10.12 -15.50
N GLU A 76 -9.33 9.91 -16.10
CA GLU A 76 -9.09 8.80 -17.02
C GLU A 76 -9.44 7.44 -16.40
N LEU A 77 -8.96 7.18 -15.18
CA LEU A 77 -9.24 5.92 -14.48
C LEU A 77 -10.74 5.76 -14.18
N LEU A 78 -11.42 6.84 -13.78
CA LEU A 78 -12.86 6.81 -13.50
C LEU A 78 -13.69 6.49 -14.75
N GLN A 79 -13.20 6.88 -15.94
CA GLN A 79 -13.87 6.59 -17.22
C GLN A 79 -13.54 5.21 -17.77
N ASN A 80 -12.52 4.54 -17.20
CA ASN A 80 -12.12 3.20 -17.64
C ASN A 80 -12.96 2.15 -16.89
N GLU A 81 -14.07 1.73 -17.54
CA GLU A 81 -15.01 0.78 -16.93
C GLU A 81 -14.35 -0.56 -16.58
N GLU A 82 -13.42 -1.03 -17.41
CA GLU A 82 -12.71 -2.29 -17.14
C GLU A 82 -11.81 -2.18 -15.90
N PHE A 83 -11.08 -1.08 -15.78
CA PHE A 83 -10.26 -0.81 -14.60
C PHE A 83 -11.13 -0.75 -13.35
N MET A 84 -12.23 0.01 -13.41
CA MET A 84 -13.13 0.18 -12.28
C MET A 84 -13.77 -1.15 -11.84
N ALA A 85 -14.17 -1.97 -12.80
CA ALA A 85 -14.75 -3.31 -12.48
C ALA A 85 -13.73 -4.20 -11.79
N ARG A 86 -12.46 -4.18 -12.26
CA ARG A 86 -11.38 -4.95 -11.62
C ARG A 86 -11.04 -4.41 -10.22
N LEU A 87 -11.08 -3.10 -10.05
CA LEU A 87 -10.87 -2.48 -8.74
C LEU A 87 -11.97 -2.87 -7.77
N ASP A 88 -13.23 -2.83 -8.22
CA ASP A 88 -14.38 -3.20 -7.39
C ASP A 88 -14.27 -4.65 -6.93
N LYS A 89 -13.94 -5.56 -7.86
CA LYS A 89 -13.76 -6.97 -7.56
C LYS A 89 -12.60 -7.21 -6.57
N ALA A 90 -11.47 -6.55 -6.79
CA ALA A 90 -10.32 -6.66 -5.90
C ALA A 90 -10.66 -6.16 -4.49
N TYR A 91 -11.41 -5.06 -4.42
CA TYR A 91 -11.83 -4.49 -3.15
C TYR A 91 -12.86 -5.39 -2.42
N GLU A 92 -13.77 -6.03 -3.17
CA GLU A 92 -14.70 -7.01 -2.62
C GLU A 92 -13.94 -8.17 -1.96
N HIS A 93 -12.96 -8.76 -2.66
CA HIS A 93 -12.11 -9.81 -2.09
C HIS A 93 -11.35 -9.34 -0.85
N PHE A 94 -10.91 -8.08 -0.86
CA PHE A 94 -10.23 -7.50 0.30
C PHE A 94 -11.18 -7.40 1.50
N GLN A 95 -12.41 -6.95 1.28
CA GLN A 95 -13.42 -6.86 2.34
C GLN A 95 -13.78 -8.25 2.88
N GLU A 96 -13.91 -9.25 2.00
CA GLU A 96 -14.12 -10.64 2.40
C GLU A 96 -12.97 -11.14 3.29
N TYR A 97 -11.73 -10.84 2.89
CA TYR A 97 -10.56 -11.21 3.68
C TYR A 97 -10.60 -10.56 5.08
N LEU A 98 -10.94 -9.28 5.15
CA LEU A 98 -11.01 -8.58 6.44
C LEU A 98 -12.15 -9.09 7.33
N ALA A 99 -13.25 -9.51 6.72
CA ALA A 99 -14.42 -10.03 7.44
C ALA A 99 -14.28 -11.50 7.83
N ALA A 100 -13.28 -12.20 7.30
CA ALA A 100 -13.09 -13.64 7.55
C ALA A 100 -12.90 -13.89 9.04
N PRO A 101 -13.66 -14.81 9.64
CA PRO A 101 -13.51 -15.08 11.06
C PRO A 101 -12.17 -15.74 11.37
N MET A 102 -11.59 -15.39 12.50
CA MET A 102 -10.40 -16.08 12.96
C MET A 102 -10.75 -17.50 13.34
N ARG A 103 -9.88 -18.43 12.98
CA ARG A 103 -10.07 -19.84 13.29
C ARG A 103 -10.02 -20.04 14.80
N SER A 104 -11.06 -20.67 15.34
CA SER A 104 -11.15 -20.99 16.78
C SER A 104 -10.62 -22.40 17.09
N ASP A 105 -10.36 -23.20 16.07
CA ASP A 105 -9.93 -24.60 16.18
C ASP A 105 -8.40 -24.75 16.28
N VAL A 106 -7.67 -23.64 16.17
CA VAL A 106 -6.20 -23.64 16.27
C VAL A 106 -5.76 -22.73 17.40
N PRO A 107 -4.65 -23.05 18.07
CA PRO A 107 -4.14 -22.19 19.14
C PRO A 107 -3.67 -20.84 18.59
N SER A 108 -3.87 -19.79 19.37
CA SER A 108 -3.30 -18.48 19.04
C SER A 108 -1.78 -18.53 19.21
N VAL A 109 -1.05 -18.14 18.19
CA VAL A 109 0.40 -18.15 18.17
C VAL A 109 0.92 -16.72 17.96
N ALA A 110 1.83 -16.29 18.84
CA ALA A 110 2.53 -15.01 18.65
C ALA A 110 3.96 -15.29 18.21
N TYR A 111 4.35 -14.76 17.07
CA TYR A 111 5.71 -14.90 16.54
C TYR A 111 6.44 -13.57 16.71
N PHE A 112 7.56 -13.61 17.41
CA PHE A 112 8.36 -12.41 17.68
C PHE A 112 9.68 -12.48 16.91
N SER A 113 9.96 -11.45 16.14
CA SER A 113 11.23 -11.30 15.43
C SER A 113 11.63 -9.83 15.43
N MET A 114 12.92 -9.57 15.36
CA MET A 114 13.45 -8.20 15.22
C MET A 114 13.31 -7.69 13.78
N GLU A 115 13.13 -8.59 12.82
CA GLU A 115 13.06 -8.26 11.38
C GLU A 115 11.99 -9.11 10.70
N TYR A 116 11.34 -8.54 9.68
CA TYR A 116 10.39 -9.27 8.83
C TYR A 116 10.56 -8.87 7.37
N GLY A 117 11.08 -9.77 6.55
CA GLY A 117 11.24 -9.58 5.11
C GLY A 117 9.95 -9.87 4.34
N LEU A 118 8.95 -9.02 4.50
CA LEU A 118 7.63 -9.21 3.89
C LEU A 118 7.53 -8.61 2.50
N SER A 119 8.08 -7.41 2.32
CA SER A 119 8.02 -6.69 1.05
C SER A 119 9.14 -5.66 0.99
N ASN A 120 9.61 -5.36 -0.21
CA ASN A 120 10.64 -4.35 -0.44
C ASN A 120 10.19 -2.94 -0.04
N VAL A 121 8.88 -2.69 -0.02
CA VAL A 121 8.34 -1.38 0.40
C VAL A 121 8.35 -1.23 1.93
N LEU A 122 8.47 -2.33 2.67
CA LEU A 122 8.60 -2.33 4.13
C LEU A 122 10.06 -2.59 4.50
N LYS A 123 10.78 -1.53 4.77
CA LYS A 123 12.23 -1.59 5.08
C LYS A 123 12.44 -1.94 6.56
N ILE A 124 11.94 -3.11 6.98
CA ILE A 124 12.00 -3.61 8.36
C ILE A 124 12.84 -4.89 8.46
N TYR A 125 13.75 -5.10 7.50
CA TYR A 125 14.68 -6.23 7.54
C TYR A 125 15.95 -5.86 6.77
N SER A 126 17.03 -6.55 7.06
CA SER A 126 18.30 -6.35 6.37
C SER A 126 19.05 -7.63 6.02
N GLY A 127 18.65 -8.76 6.53
CA GLY A 127 19.38 -10.02 6.32
C GLY A 127 18.54 -11.28 6.42
N GLY A 128 19.23 -12.40 6.56
CA GLY A 128 18.62 -13.73 6.55
C GLY A 128 17.59 -13.96 7.65
N LEU A 129 17.78 -13.33 8.82
CA LEU A 129 16.81 -13.43 9.91
C LEU A 129 15.44 -12.88 9.46
N GLY A 130 15.45 -11.72 8.81
CA GLY A 130 14.22 -11.10 8.30
C GLY A 130 13.58 -11.91 7.19
N VAL A 131 14.39 -12.47 6.28
CA VAL A 131 13.88 -13.33 5.19
C VAL A 131 13.21 -14.57 5.79
N LEU A 132 13.84 -15.24 6.74
CA LEU A 132 13.27 -16.42 7.38
C LEU A 132 11.95 -16.09 8.09
N ALA A 133 11.92 -15.00 8.87
CA ALA A 133 10.72 -14.58 9.58
C ALA A 133 9.59 -14.20 8.61
N GLY A 134 9.93 -13.51 7.52
CA GLY A 134 8.97 -13.14 6.48
C GLY A 134 8.39 -14.36 5.79
N ASP A 135 9.23 -15.32 5.41
CA ASP A 135 8.80 -16.56 4.75
C ASP A 135 7.92 -17.40 5.69
N TYR A 136 8.27 -17.46 6.97
CA TYR A 136 7.45 -18.14 7.98
C TYR A 136 6.04 -17.52 8.05
N LEU A 137 5.95 -16.21 8.11
CA LEU A 137 4.64 -15.53 8.15
C LEU A 137 3.85 -15.72 6.85
N LYS A 138 4.53 -15.72 5.71
CA LYS A 138 3.88 -15.95 4.41
C LYS A 138 3.29 -17.35 4.37
N GLU A 139 4.02 -18.33 4.79
CA GLU A 139 3.56 -19.74 4.84
C GLU A 139 2.41 -19.89 5.83
N ALA A 140 2.54 -19.35 6.98
CA ALA A 140 1.47 -19.35 8.00
C ALA A 140 0.18 -18.68 7.50
N UNK A 141 0.31 -17.81 6.93
CA UNK A 141 -0.82 -17.11 6.35
C UNK A 141 -1.44 -17.86 5.22
N UNK A 142 -0.61 -18.54 4.59
CA UNK A 142 -1.07 -19.33 3.54
C UNK A 142 -1.75 -20.60 4.02
N UNK A 143 -1.32 -21.05 4.92
CA UNK A 143 -1.82 -22.16 5.58
C UNK A 143 -3.11 -21.85 6.29
N UNK A 144 -3.18 -20.82 6.63
CA UNK A 144 -4.31 -20.42 7.36
C UNK A 144 -5.41 -19.80 6.52
N UNK A 145 -5.11 -19.38 5.61
CA UNK A 145 -5.95 -18.75 4.66
C UNK A 145 -6.31 -19.61 3.51
N UNK A 146 -5.72 -20.48 3.41
CA UNK A 146 -5.92 -21.38 2.38
C UNK A 146 -6.79 -22.54 2.73
N THR A 147 -7.14 -22.55 3.86
CA THR A 147 -8.11 -23.53 4.30
C THR A 147 -9.39 -22.82 4.74
#